data_76a99934506c44b76d87fcdbde17a555
#
_entry.id   76a99934506c44b76d87fcdbde17a555
#
_cell.length_a   1.000
_cell.length_b   1.000
_cell.length_c   1.000
_cell.angle_alpha   90.00
_cell.angle_beta   90.00
_cell.angle_gamma   90.00
#
_symmetry.space_group_name_H-M   'P 1'
#
loop_
_entity.id
_entity.type
_entity.pdbx_description
1 polymer ?
#
loop_
_entity_poly.entity_id
_entity_poly.type
_entity_poly.pdbx_seq_one_letter_code
_entity_poly.pdbx_strand_id
1 'polypeptide(L)'
;MANTLNVALIQLRSGRDIGANVAAIAGFVREAAAAGASYVQTPENATVMDEDKVRLVASVTTEEKSTALAAFRDLARELRIWLHIGSMAVAHPAGKLANRSLLIAPDGSIAARYDKIHMFDVDLGGAESYRESRNIEAGSTAVVADMGGIGPASTKLGLTICYDLRFPHLYRRLAQGGATLLAVPAAFTKQTGAAHWHVLSRARAIENGCFVLAAAQGGRHENGRETYGHSLIVAPTGEIVAEAGIEPGVLSAHIDLSCVDDFRRKIPSLTHDRNFDGPGPKATQ
;
A
#
# COMPACT_ATOMS: atom_id res chain seq x y z
N MET A 1 8.75 -2.72 26.52
CA MET A 1 8.09 -1.80 25.58
C MET A 1 6.80 -2.47 25.13
N ALA A 2 5.73 -1.72 24.94
CA ALA A 2 4.46 -2.32 24.54
C ALA A 2 4.59 -2.93 23.13
N ASN A 3 4.12 -4.17 22.97
CA ASN A 3 4.10 -4.85 21.67
C ASN A 3 2.97 -4.36 20.76
N THR A 4 2.30 -3.28 21.14
CA THR A 4 1.11 -2.77 20.50
C THR A 4 1.39 -1.54 19.65
N LEU A 5 0.64 -1.39 18.56
CA LEU A 5 0.74 -0.30 17.60
C LEU A 5 -0.65 0.21 17.25
N ASN A 6 -0.87 1.52 17.34
CA ASN A 6 -2.06 2.18 16.83
C ASN A 6 -1.85 2.53 15.36
N VAL A 7 -2.58 1.87 14.49
CA VAL A 7 -2.53 2.07 13.04
C VAL A 7 -3.81 2.72 12.52
N ALA A 8 -3.68 3.58 11.50
CA ALA A 8 -4.81 4.12 10.79
C ALA A 8 -4.61 3.99 9.27
N LEU A 9 -5.65 3.57 8.59
CA LEU A 9 -5.75 3.55 7.15
C LEU A 9 -6.71 4.65 6.70
N ILE A 10 -6.28 5.47 5.78
CA ILE A 10 -7.13 6.49 5.18
C ILE A 10 -7.74 5.91 3.92
N GLN A 11 -9.06 5.83 3.86
CA GLN A 11 -9.78 5.56 2.63
C GLN A 11 -10.03 6.87 1.91
N LEU A 12 -9.69 6.96 0.63
CA LEU A 12 -9.82 8.17 -0.17
C LEU A 12 -10.77 7.97 -1.37
N ARG A 13 -11.15 9.10 -1.93
CA ARG A 13 -11.73 9.23 -3.27
C ARG A 13 -10.98 10.35 -4.00
N SER A 14 -9.72 10.08 -4.34
CA SER A 14 -8.85 11.08 -4.95
C SER A 14 -9.44 11.59 -6.27
N GLY A 15 -9.42 12.90 -6.42
CA GLY A 15 -9.82 13.61 -7.64
C GLY A 15 -8.60 13.95 -8.51
N ARG A 16 -8.80 14.90 -9.44
CA ARG A 16 -7.77 15.38 -10.37
C ARG A 16 -6.90 16.49 -9.79
N ASP A 17 -7.40 17.21 -8.79
CA ASP A 17 -6.71 18.35 -8.18
C ASP A 17 -5.79 17.85 -7.05
N ILE A 18 -4.48 17.98 -7.26
CA ILE A 18 -3.46 17.56 -6.28
C ILE A 18 -3.61 18.36 -4.98
N GLY A 19 -3.86 19.66 -5.05
CA GLY A 19 -3.98 20.51 -3.87
C GLY A 19 -5.16 20.11 -3.00
N ALA A 20 -6.32 19.88 -3.62
CA ALA A 20 -7.53 19.41 -2.93
C ALA A 20 -7.31 18.03 -2.28
N ASN A 21 -6.66 17.10 -2.99
CA ASN A 21 -6.35 15.78 -2.44
C ASN A 21 -5.38 15.87 -1.26
N VAL A 22 -4.32 16.68 -1.36
CA VAL A 22 -3.36 16.90 -0.26
C VAL A 22 -4.06 17.50 0.96
N ALA A 23 -4.95 18.48 0.77
CA ALA A 23 -5.72 19.08 1.87
C ALA A 23 -6.66 18.06 2.54
N ALA A 24 -7.35 17.22 1.77
CA ALA A 24 -8.20 16.15 2.30
C ALA A 24 -7.37 15.12 3.08
N ILE A 25 -6.23 14.67 2.54
CA ILE A 25 -5.31 13.76 3.21
C ILE A 25 -4.84 14.37 4.54
N ALA A 26 -4.41 15.63 4.54
CA ALA A 26 -3.94 16.30 5.75
C ALA A 26 -5.02 16.35 6.84
N GLY A 27 -6.29 16.56 6.47
CA GLY A 27 -7.43 16.51 7.38
C GLY A 27 -7.57 15.14 8.05
N PHE A 28 -7.64 14.08 7.26
CA PHE A 28 -7.74 12.71 7.78
C PHE A 28 -6.51 12.26 8.59
N VAL A 29 -5.30 12.66 8.16
CA VAL A 29 -4.07 12.35 8.92
C VAL A 29 -4.09 13.01 10.28
N ARG A 30 -4.54 14.28 10.39
CA ARG A 30 -4.70 14.98 11.69
C ARG A 30 -5.76 14.30 12.56
N GLU A 31 -6.89 13.90 11.98
CA GLU A 31 -7.93 13.13 12.67
C GLU A 31 -7.36 11.82 13.25
N ALA A 32 -6.66 11.04 12.42
CA ALA A 32 -6.03 9.80 12.84
C ALA A 32 -5.00 10.00 13.97
N ALA A 33 -4.13 11.01 13.84
CA ALA A 33 -3.13 11.33 14.84
C ALA A 33 -3.77 11.80 16.17
N ALA A 34 -4.82 12.62 16.10
CA ALA A 34 -5.57 13.05 17.28
C ALA A 34 -6.26 11.87 17.99
N ALA A 35 -6.64 10.82 17.25
CA ALA A 35 -7.14 9.55 17.81
C ALA A 35 -6.03 8.61 18.31
N GLY A 36 -4.76 9.04 18.28
CA GLY A 36 -3.61 8.32 18.84
C GLY A 36 -2.91 7.38 17.87
N ALA A 37 -3.17 7.46 16.56
CA ALA A 37 -2.43 6.69 15.58
C ALA A 37 -0.96 7.12 15.53
N SER A 38 -0.04 6.16 15.59
CA SER A 38 1.40 6.36 15.42
C SER A 38 1.89 5.97 14.02
N TYR A 39 1.07 5.25 13.27
CA TYR A 39 1.27 4.95 11.86
C TYR A 39 -0.01 5.24 11.09
N VAL A 40 0.11 6.01 10.00
CA VAL A 40 -1.01 6.37 9.12
C VAL A 40 -0.64 6.04 7.67
N GLN A 41 -1.53 5.35 6.96
CA GLN A 41 -1.31 4.95 5.57
C GLN A 41 -2.42 5.48 4.65
N THR A 42 -2.04 6.08 3.52
CA THR A 42 -2.96 6.45 2.43
C THR A 42 -3.01 5.34 1.35
N PRO A 43 -4.01 5.34 0.47
CA PRO A 43 -4.09 4.37 -0.63
C PRO A 43 -3.15 4.67 -1.81
N GLU A 44 -3.22 3.83 -2.85
CA GLU A 44 -2.59 4.07 -4.16
C GLU A 44 -3.17 5.31 -4.83
N ASN A 45 -2.34 6.04 -5.61
CA ASN A 45 -2.71 7.27 -6.32
C ASN A 45 -3.31 8.34 -5.40
N ALA A 46 -2.75 8.48 -4.21
CA ALA A 46 -3.30 9.35 -3.16
C ALA A 46 -3.40 10.81 -3.59
N THR A 47 -2.39 11.31 -4.34
CA THR A 47 -2.32 12.72 -4.73
C THR A 47 -3.09 13.09 -5.99
N VAL A 48 -3.33 12.14 -6.89
CA VAL A 48 -4.03 12.40 -8.15
C VAL A 48 -4.58 11.11 -8.75
N MET A 49 -5.82 11.16 -9.21
CA MET A 49 -6.44 10.10 -9.99
C MET A 49 -6.99 10.68 -11.29
N ASP A 50 -6.18 10.63 -12.33
CA ASP A 50 -6.55 11.08 -13.67
C ASP A 50 -6.18 10.02 -14.72
N GLU A 51 -7.12 9.71 -15.62
CA GLU A 51 -6.90 8.80 -16.75
C GLU A 51 -6.37 9.54 -17.99
N ASP A 52 -6.52 10.86 -18.04
CA ASP A 52 -5.92 11.67 -19.10
C ASP A 52 -4.42 11.83 -18.84
N LYS A 53 -3.66 11.13 -19.70
CA LYS A 53 -2.21 11.03 -19.57
C LYS A 53 -1.49 12.35 -19.76
N VAL A 54 -2.01 13.21 -20.63
CA VAL A 54 -1.40 14.52 -20.91
C VAL A 54 -1.52 15.41 -19.67
N ARG A 55 -2.72 15.44 -19.06
CA ARG A 55 -2.94 16.19 -17.82
C ARG A 55 -2.11 15.60 -16.67
N LEU A 56 -2.12 14.28 -16.52
CA LEU A 56 -1.37 13.62 -15.45
C LEU A 56 0.12 13.97 -15.55
N VAL A 57 0.74 13.81 -16.70
CA VAL A 57 2.16 14.13 -16.90
C VAL A 57 2.43 15.61 -16.66
N ALA A 58 1.54 16.50 -17.10
CA ALA A 58 1.69 17.94 -16.89
C ALA A 58 1.55 18.36 -15.41
N SER A 59 0.80 17.61 -14.61
CA SER A 59 0.57 17.91 -13.19
C SER A 59 1.64 17.33 -12.25
N VAL A 60 2.46 16.37 -12.72
CA VAL A 60 3.44 15.64 -11.91
C VAL A 60 4.83 16.24 -12.05
N THR A 61 5.56 16.32 -10.94
CA THR A 61 6.94 16.79 -10.89
C THR A 61 7.88 15.68 -10.42
N THR A 62 9.18 15.95 -10.40
CA THR A 62 10.12 15.05 -9.71
C THR A 62 9.89 15.06 -8.22
N GLU A 63 10.38 14.05 -7.53
CA GLU A 63 10.23 13.92 -6.07
C GLU A 63 10.74 15.17 -5.33
N GLU A 64 11.90 15.69 -5.74
CA GLU A 64 12.55 16.84 -5.10
C GLU A 64 11.76 18.16 -5.28
N LYS A 65 10.97 18.24 -6.35
CA LYS A 65 10.16 19.44 -6.66
C LYS A 65 8.69 19.29 -6.21
N SER A 66 8.31 18.15 -5.63
CA SER A 66 6.93 17.88 -5.25
C SER A 66 6.51 18.67 -4.01
N THR A 67 5.65 19.66 -4.20
CA THR A 67 5.05 20.42 -3.10
C THR A 67 4.14 19.54 -2.24
N ALA A 68 3.48 18.55 -2.84
CA ALA A 68 2.69 17.56 -2.11
C ALA A 68 3.56 16.75 -1.14
N LEU A 69 4.71 16.24 -1.61
CA LEU A 69 5.62 15.50 -0.75
C LEU A 69 6.21 16.38 0.35
N ALA A 70 6.56 17.63 0.06
CA ALA A 70 7.03 18.57 1.06
C ALA A 70 5.97 18.75 2.17
N ALA A 71 4.70 18.96 1.80
CA ALA A 71 3.59 19.08 2.76
C ALA A 71 3.42 17.82 3.62
N PHE A 72 3.54 16.61 3.05
CA PHE A 72 3.44 15.37 3.81
C PHE A 72 4.62 15.17 4.78
N ARG A 73 5.82 15.57 4.40
CA ARG A 73 6.99 15.54 5.28
C ARG A 73 6.84 16.49 6.47
N ASP A 74 6.31 17.68 6.22
CA ASP A 74 6.03 18.66 7.28
C ASP A 74 4.92 18.15 8.21
N LEU A 75 3.86 17.54 7.66
CA LEU A 75 2.76 16.95 8.42
C LEU A 75 3.24 15.79 9.31
N ALA A 76 4.08 14.89 8.79
CA ALA A 76 4.64 13.79 9.56
C ALA A 76 5.50 14.31 10.74
N ARG A 77 6.32 15.35 10.49
CA ARG A 77 7.14 16.00 11.52
C ARG A 77 6.31 16.72 12.57
N GLU A 78 5.30 17.47 12.13
CA GLU A 78 4.38 18.21 13.02
C GLU A 78 3.68 17.26 14.00
N LEU A 79 3.15 16.15 13.47
CA LEU A 79 2.35 15.19 14.23
C LEU A 79 3.19 14.11 14.91
N ARG A 80 4.48 13.99 14.57
CA ARG A 80 5.42 12.98 15.07
C ARG A 80 4.93 11.54 14.83
N ILE A 81 4.40 11.29 13.65
CA ILE A 81 3.89 9.98 13.24
C ILE A 81 4.68 9.41 12.06
N TRP A 82 4.65 8.10 11.90
CA TRP A 82 4.99 7.46 10.64
C TRP A 82 3.87 7.70 9.63
N LEU A 83 4.16 8.38 8.52
CA LEU A 83 3.21 8.64 7.46
C LEU A 83 3.62 7.89 6.20
N HIS A 84 2.80 6.94 5.81
CA HIS A 84 3.00 6.15 4.60
C HIS A 84 2.09 6.68 3.49
N ILE A 85 2.66 7.40 2.54
CA ILE A 85 1.97 7.75 1.29
C ILE A 85 1.96 6.48 0.43
N GLY A 86 0.81 5.83 0.39
CA GLY A 86 0.62 4.51 -0.22
C GLY A 86 1.08 4.47 -1.67
N SER A 87 0.72 5.47 -2.48
CA SER A 87 1.54 5.89 -3.61
C SER A 87 1.15 7.26 -4.16
N MET A 88 2.08 7.84 -4.90
CA MET A 88 1.88 9.01 -5.73
C MET A 88 2.65 8.87 -7.04
N ALA A 89 2.18 9.54 -8.10
CA ALA A 89 2.91 9.64 -9.34
C ALA A 89 4.07 10.63 -9.18
N VAL A 90 5.27 10.24 -9.64
CA VAL A 90 6.45 11.12 -9.71
C VAL A 90 7.10 11.00 -11.08
N ALA A 91 7.69 12.08 -11.60
CA ALA A 91 8.41 12.05 -12.85
C ALA A 91 9.67 11.17 -12.71
N HIS A 92 9.85 10.22 -13.62
CA HIS A 92 10.99 9.31 -13.64
C HIS A 92 12.02 9.72 -14.71
N PRO A 93 13.32 9.56 -14.44
CA PRO A 93 14.38 9.95 -15.39
C PRO A 93 14.28 9.29 -16.78
N ALA A 94 13.65 8.13 -16.87
CA ALA A 94 13.41 7.41 -18.13
C ALA A 94 12.33 8.04 -19.02
N GLY A 95 11.77 9.19 -18.65
CA GLY A 95 10.74 9.91 -19.41
C GLY A 95 9.31 9.40 -19.21
N LYS A 96 9.12 8.41 -18.33
CA LYS A 96 7.81 7.96 -17.84
C LYS A 96 7.53 8.53 -16.45
N LEU A 97 6.48 8.07 -15.80
CA LEU A 97 6.22 8.30 -14.39
C LEU A 97 6.60 7.05 -13.59
N ALA A 98 6.88 7.21 -12.31
CA ALA A 98 6.89 6.11 -11.34
C ALA A 98 5.62 6.18 -10.48
N ASN A 99 5.02 5.03 -10.19
CA ASN A 99 3.99 4.88 -9.17
C ASN A 99 4.73 4.54 -7.87
N ARG A 100 5.03 5.60 -7.07
CA ARG A 100 5.98 5.52 -5.95
C ARG A 100 5.29 5.59 -4.61
N SER A 101 5.57 4.60 -3.77
CA SER A 101 5.24 4.55 -2.36
C SER A 101 6.36 5.19 -1.54
N LEU A 102 6.01 5.97 -0.52
CA LEU A 102 6.94 6.73 0.31
C LEU A 102 6.61 6.55 1.79
N LEU A 103 7.55 6.01 2.55
CA LEU A 103 7.45 5.95 4.01
C LEU A 103 8.20 7.13 4.61
N ILE A 104 7.49 7.99 5.33
CA ILE A 104 8.00 9.20 5.97
C ILE A 104 8.08 8.97 7.47
N ALA A 105 9.26 9.15 8.04
CA ALA A 105 9.51 9.01 9.47
C ALA A 105 8.96 10.19 10.28
N PRO A 106 8.82 10.05 11.62
CA PRO A 106 8.30 11.10 12.50
C PRO A 106 9.10 12.41 12.53
N ASP A 107 10.34 12.40 12.03
CA ASP A 107 11.16 13.60 11.86
C ASP A 107 10.97 14.28 10.49
N GLY A 108 10.11 13.73 9.63
CA GLY A 108 9.85 14.19 8.27
C GLY A 108 10.90 13.72 7.25
N SER A 109 11.85 12.87 7.63
CA SER A 109 12.76 12.23 6.67
C SER A 109 12.05 11.11 5.90
N ILE A 110 12.51 10.83 4.67
CA ILE A 110 11.99 9.71 3.89
C ILE A 110 12.80 8.47 4.25
N ALA A 111 12.17 7.56 5.01
CA ALA A 111 12.78 6.33 5.47
C ALA A 111 12.88 5.26 4.37
N ALA A 112 11.89 5.19 3.48
CA ALA A 112 11.90 4.24 2.37
C ALA A 112 11.13 4.74 1.16
N ARG A 113 11.52 4.23 -0.01
CA ARG A 113 10.85 4.40 -1.31
C ARG A 113 10.65 3.03 -1.94
N TYR A 114 9.50 2.86 -2.59
CA TYR A 114 9.20 1.66 -3.35
C TYR A 114 8.48 2.06 -4.64
N ASP A 115 9.00 1.68 -5.78
CA ASP A 115 8.33 1.83 -7.06
C ASP A 115 7.61 0.52 -7.39
N LYS A 116 6.33 0.62 -7.75
CA LYS A 116 5.48 -0.53 -8.10
C LYS A 116 6.18 -1.45 -9.09
N ILE A 117 6.25 -2.74 -8.75
CA ILE A 117 6.94 -3.74 -9.59
C ILE A 117 6.00 -4.27 -10.67
N HIS A 118 4.77 -4.64 -10.30
CA HIS A 118 3.85 -5.30 -11.24
C HIS A 118 2.83 -4.31 -11.78
N MET A 119 2.90 -4.08 -13.09
CA MET A 119 2.03 -3.15 -13.81
C MET A 119 0.66 -3.76 -14.09
N PHE A 120 -0.39 -2.95 -13.89
CA PHE A 120 -1.77 -3.35 -14.13
C PHE A 120 -2.10 -3.28 -15.63
N ASP A 121 -1.60 -4.28 -16.36
CA ASP A 121 -1.87 -4.46 -17.79
C ASP A 121 -2.89 -5.60 -17.95
N VAL A 122 -4.16 -5.25 -17.96
CA VAL A 122 -5.26 -6.22 -17.95
C VAL A 122 -6.36 -5.84 -18.93
N ASP A 123 -7.10 -6.85 -19.37
CA ASP A 123 -8.33 -6.73 -20.11
C ASP A 123 -9.44 -7.41 -19.31
N LEU A 124 -10.37 -6.62 -18.81
CA LEU A 124 -11.48 -7.11 -17.98
C LEU A 124 -12.76 -7.34 -18.78
N GLY A 125 -12.68 -7.12 -20.11
CA GLY A 125 -13.81 -7.18 -21.01
C GLY A 125 -14.61 -5.87 -21.10
N GLY A 126 -15.44 -5.72 -22.13
CA GLY A 126 -16.18 -4.50 -22.39
C GLY A 126 -15.27 -3.30 -22.69
N ALA A 127 -15.49 -2.18 -22.01
CA ALA A 127 -14.69 -0.96 -22.13
C ALA A 127 -13.52 -0.90 -21.12
N GLU A 128 -13.39 -1.88 -20.20
CA GLU A 128 -12.39 -1.87 -19.13
C GLU A 128 -11.09 -2.58 -19.57
N SER A 129 -10.19 -1.82 -20.18
CA SER A 129 -8.84 -2.27 -20.52
C SER A 129 -7.81 -1.30 -19.98
N TYR A 130 -6.84 -1.81 -19.25
CA TYR A 130 -5.79 -1.02 -18.61
C TYR A 130 -4.43 -1.40 -19.18
N ARG A 131 -3.55 -0.42 -19.33
CA ARG A 131 -2.16 -0.59 -19.83
C ARG A 131 -1.26 0.37 -19.06
N GLU A 132 -1.05 0.08 -17.77
CA GLU A 132 -0.27 0.92 -16.85
C GLU A 132 1.19 1.07 -17.34
N SER A 133 1.79 -0.02 -17.86
CA SER A 133 3.18 -0.04 -18.33
C SER A 133 3.48 0.94 -19.46
N ARG A 134 2.47 1.45 -20.16
CA ARG A 134 2.68 2.46 -21.21
C ARG A 134 3.23 3.76 -20.66
N ASN A 135 2.88 4.13 -19.42
CA ASN A 135 3.20 5.44 -18.85
C ASN A 135 4.00 5.35 -17.56
N ILE A 136 3.94 4.21 -16.88
CA ILE A 136 4.61 3.97 -15.61
C ILE A 136 5.82 3.08 -15.86
N GLU A 137 6.96 3.47 -15.32
CA GLU A 137 8.17 2.64 -15.27
C GLU A 137 8.05 1.67 -14.11
N ALA A 138 8.30 0.39 -14.36
CA ALA A 138 8.23 -0.64 -13.35
C ALA A 138 9.46 -0.57 -12.42
N GLY A 139 9.23 -0.69 -11.12
CA GLY A 139 10.30 -0.94 -10.16
C GLY A 139 10.88 -2.34 -10.29
N SER A 140 12.03 -2.58 -9.66
CA SER A 140 12.72 -3.87 -9.71
C SER A 140 13.17 -4.38 -8.34
N THR A 141 12.91 -3.63 -7.26
CA THR A 141 13.46 -3.92 -5.93
C THR A 141 12.36 -4.07 -4.90
N ALA A 142 12.33 -5.22 -4.20
CA ALA A 142 11.51 -5.42 -3.02
C ALA A 142 12.09 -4.62 -1.84
N VAL A 143 11.23 -3.95 -1.07
CA VAL A 143 11.65 -3.04 0.00
C VAL A 143 10.99 -3.43 1.33
N VAL A 144 11.84 -3.63 2.35
CA VAL A 144 11.44 -3.74 3.75
C VAL A 144 12.07 -2.59 4.51
N ALA A 145 11.23 -1.77 5.15
CA ALA A 145 11.66 -0.61 5.93
C ALA A 145 11.61 -0.90 7.43
N ASP A 146 12.65 -0.51 8.15
CA ASP A 146 12.66 -0.51 9.61
C ASP A 146 11.85 0.68 10.14
N MET A 147 10.95 0.41 11.08
CA MET A 147 10.10 1.42 11.69
C MET A 147 10.51 1.65 13.15
N GLY A 148 11.76 1.96 13.38
CA GLY A 148 12.30 2.23 14.73
C GLY A 148 11.47 3.24 15.52
N GLY A 149 11.42 3.06 16.83
CA GLY A 149 10.72 3.97 17.75
C GLY A 149 9.22 3.74 17.91
N ILE A 150 8.60 2.84 17.17
CA ILE A 150 7.21 2.40 17.38
C ILE A 150 7.12 0.89 17.52
N GLY A 151 6.28 0.42 18.46
CA GLY A 151 6.15 -1.02 18.73
C GLY A 151 7.45 -1.69 19.18
N PRO A 152 7.59 -3.01 18.98
CA PRO A 152 8.82 -3.75 19.20
C PRO A 152 9.95 -3.27 18.29
N ALA A 153 11.20 -3.44 18.73
CA ALA A 153 12.38 -3.09 17.94
C ALA A 153 12.46 -3.81 16.57
N SER A 154 11.72 -4.89 16.41
CA SER A 154 11.62 -5.68 15.17
C SER A 154 10.52 -5.24 14.22
N THR A 155 9.82 -4.12 14.47
CA THR A 155 8.73 -3.66 13.60
C THR A 155 9.28 -3.24 12.24
N LYS A 156 8.92 -3.98 11.20
CA LYS A 156 9.33 -3.71 9.83
C LYS A 156 8.15 -3.77 8.87
N LEU A 157 8.13 -2.83 7.91
CA LEU A 157 7.07 -2.69 6.92
C LEU A 157 7.57 -3.18 5.55
N GLY A 158 6.93 -4.19 5.00
CA GLY A 158 7.08 -4.58 3.60
C GLY A 158 6.20 -3.71 2.71
N LEU A 159 6.80 -3.06 1.70
CA LEU A 159 6.11 -2.15 0.80
C LEU A 159 5.65 -2.87 -0.46
N THR A 160 4.38 -2.69 -0.81
CA THR A 160 3.78 -3.12 -2.09
C THR A 160 2.77 -2.08 -2.57
N ILE A 161 2.29 -2.19 -3.82
CA ILE A 161 1.24 -1.33 -4.36
C ILE A 161 0.26 -2.18 -5.17
N CYS A 162 -1.01 -2.22 -4.74
CA CYS A 162 -2.19 -2.63 -5.49
C CYS A 162 -2.04 -3.97 -6.24
N TYR A 163 -1.69 -3.95 -7.52
CA TYR A 163 -1.59 -5.14 -8.37
C TYR A 163 -0.53 -6.13 -7.89
N ASP A 164 0.48 -5.67 -7.14
CA ASP A 164 1.45 -6.52 -6.46
C ASP A 164 0.78 -7.57 -5.57
N LEU A 165 -0.44 -7.30 -5.06
CA LEU A 165 -1.21 -8.23 -4.23
C LEU A 165 -1.44 -9.59 -4.91
N ARG A 166 -1.38 -9.66 -6.23
CA ARG A 166 -1.55 -10.91 -7.00
C ARG A 166 -0.30 -11.78 -7.08
N PHE A 167 0.83 -11.29 -6.59
CA PHE A 167 2.14 -11.93 -6.74
C PHE A 167 2.69 -12.43 -5.39
N PRO A 168 2.33 -13.65 -4.95
CA PRO A 168 2.65 -14.16 -3.61
C PRO A 168 4.15 -14.23 -3.32
N HIS A 169 4.97 -14.44 -4.34
CA HIS A 169 6.42 -14.53 -4.18
C HIS A 169 7.06 -13.22 -3.69
N LEU A 170 6.51 -12.05 -4.07
CA LEU A 170 6.95 -10.75 -3.55
C LEU A 170 6.71 -10.67 -2.03
N TYR A 171 5.48 -10.99 -1.59
CA TYR A 171 5.11 -10.97 -0.18
C TYR A 171 5.94 -11.93 0.66
N ARG A 172 6.20 -13.12 0.12
CA ARG A 172 7.07 -14.09 0.78
C ARG A 172 8.50 -13.55 0.97
N ARG A 173 9.06 -12.91 -0.05
CA ARG A 173 10.40 -12.29 0.04
C ARG A 173 10.41 -11.16 1.07
N LEU A 174 9.37 -10.33 1.15
CA LEU A 174 9.26 -9.28 2.15
C LEU A 174 9.21 -9.87 3.58
N ALA A 175 8.41 -10.91 3.80
CA ALA A 175 8.31 -11.58 5.09
C ALA A 175 9.62 -12.27 5.49
N GLN A 176 10.32 -12.94 4.56
CA GLN A 176 11.64 -13.50 4.76
C GLN A 176 12.72 -12.43 5.01
N GLY A 177 12.53 -11.22 4.48
CA GLY A 177 13.32 -10.03 4.78
C GLY A 177 13.04 -9.42 6.16
N GLY A 178 12.13 -10.03 6.93
CA GLY A 178 11.80 -9.65 8.30
C GLY A 178 10.58 -8.74 8.44
N ALA A 179 9.81 -8.48 7.37
CA ALA A 179 8.58 -7.70 7.51
C ALA A 179 7.61 -8.37 8.49
N THR A 180 7.06 -7.58 9.41
CA THR A 180 5.98 -7.95 10.33
C THR A 180 4.64 -7.35 9.91
N LEU A 181 4.71 -6.26 9.16
CA LEU A 181 3.60 -5.56 8.53
C LEU A 181 3.79 -5.58 7.01
N LEU A 182 2.70 -5.75 6.28
CA LEU A 182 2.65 -5.70 4.81
C LEU A 182 1.69 -4.60 4.40
N ALA A 183 2.20 -3.56 3.77
CA ALA A 183 1.39 -2.46 3.24
C ALA A 183 0.83 -2.81 1.87
N VAL A 184 -0.46 -2.60 1.68
CA VAL A 184 -1.18 -2.85 0.42
C VAL A 184 -2.06 -1.64 0.07
N PRO A 185 -1.46 -0.48 -0.20
CA PRO A 185 -2.23 0.64 -0.73
C PRO A 185 -2.76 0.30 -2.12
N ALA A 186 -4.04 0.58 -2.39
CA ALA A 186 -4.67 0.11 -3.61
C ALA A 186 -5.77 1.03 -4.17
N ALA A 187 -5.99 0.88 -5.49
CA ALA A 187 -7.13 1.42 -6.23
C ALA A 187 -7.77 0.30 -7.08
N PHE A 188 -8.16 -0.80 -6.44
CA PHE A 188 -8.80 -1.93 -7.10
C PHE A 188 -10.07 -1.49 -7.80
N THR A 189 -10.32 -1.98 -9.02
CA THR A 189 -11.59 -1.77 -9.68
C THR A 189 -12.72 -2.42 -8.87
N LYS A 190 -13.92 -1.88 -8.95
CA LYS A 190 -15.10 -2.42 -8.24
C LYS A 190 -15.29 -3.92 -8.53
N GLN A 191 -15.18 -4.32 -9.80
CA GLN A 191 -15.37 -5.70 -10.21
C GLN A 191 -14.33 -6.65 -9.61
N THR A 192 -13.04 -6.35 -9.78
CA THR A 192 -11.97 -7.23 -9.28
C THR A 192 -11.83 -7.14 -7.76
N GLY A 193 -12.20 -6.01 -7.16
CA GLY A 193 -12.22 -5.83 -5.72
C GLY A 193 -13.24 -6.74 -5.06
N ALA A 194 -14.49 -6.73 -5.55
CA ALA A 194 -15.56 -7.58 -5.02
C ALA A 194 -15.19 -9.08 -5.06
N ALA A 195 -14.49 -9.52 -6.09
CA ALA A 195 -14.12 -10.92 -6.25
C ALA A 195 -12.84 -11.33 -5.49
N HIS A 196 -11.85 -10.43 -5.35
CA HIS A 196 -10.48 -10.85 -4.98
C HIS A 196 -9.90 -10.13 -3.75
N TRP A 197 -10.35 -8.91 -3.42
CA TRP A 197 -9.69 -8.05 -2.44
C TRP A 197 -9.51 -8.71 -1.07
N HIS A 198 -10.59 -9.19 -0.49
CA HIS A 198 -10.59 -9.83 0.82
C HIS A 198 -9.81 -11.14 0.83
N VAL A 199 -10.06 -11.98 -0.19
CA VAL A 199 -9.42 -13.30 -0.29
C VAL A 199 -7.91 -13.16 -0.39
N LEU A 200 -7.42 -12.30 -1.30
CA LEU A 200 -5.98 -12.11 -1.49
C LEU A 200 -5.32 -11.45 -0.29
N SER A 201 -5.93 -10.42 0.30
CA SER A 201 -5.37 -9.75 1.48
C SER A 201 -5.23 -10.71 2.67
N ARG A 202 -6.24 -11.54 2.91
CA ARG A 202 -6.21 -12.58 3.95
C ARG A 202 -5.17 -13.67 3.63
N ALA A 203 -5.08 -14.09 2.37
CA ALA A 203 -4.06 -15.06 1.95
C ALA A 203 -2.64 -14.52 2.22
N ARG A 204 -2.35 -13.25 1.88
CA ARG A 204 -1.04 -12.64 2.16
C ARG A 204 -0.73 -12.58 3.65
N ALA A 205 -1.71 -12.31 4.50
CA ALA A 205 -1.52 -12.34 5.95
C ALA A 205 -1.16 -13.75 6.44
N ILE A 206 -1.94 -14.76 6.05
CA ILE A 206 -1.81 -16.16 6.50
C ILE A 206 -0.48 -16.78 6.01
N GLU A 207 -0.19 -16.68 4.72
CA GLU A 207 1.00 -17.28 4.09
C GLU A 207 2.32 -16.78 4.71
N ASN A 208 2.31 -15.53 5.17
CA ASN A 208 3.50 -14.82 5.61
C ASN A 208 3.55 -14.59 7.14
N GLY A 209 2.46 -14.91 7.85
CA GLY A 209 2.35 -14.63 9.27
C GLY A 209 2.60 -13.15 9.59
N CYS A 210 2.00 -12.22 8.83
CA CYS A 210 2.14 -10.79 8.97
C CYS A 210 0.77 -10.13 9.13
N PHE A 211 0.73 -8.96 9.77
CA PHE A 211 -0.42 -8.07 9.56
C PHE A 211 -0.42 -7.53 8.13
N VAL A 212 -1.60 -7.41 7.53
CA VAL A 212 -1.82 -6.70 6.27
C VAL A 212 -2.56 -5.41 6.55
N LEU A 213 -2.00 -4.29 6.09
CA LEU A 213 -2.54 -2.94 6.18
C LEU A 213 -2.90 -2.48 4.78
N ALA A 214 -4.18 -2.52 4.45
CA ALA A 214 -4.67 -2.39 3.09
C ALA A 214 -5.58 -1.16 2.94
N ALA A 215 -4.97 0.03 2.74
CA ALA A 215 -5.68 1.27 2.47
C ALA A 215 -6.15 1.33 1.02
N ALA A 216 -7.41 1.71 0.78
CA ALA A 216 -8.02 1.65 -0.54
C ALA A 216 -8.64 2.98 -0.99
N GLN A 217 -8.65 3.19 -2.30
CA GLN A 217 -9.54 4.16 -2.96
C GLN A 217 -10.94 3.59 -3.03
N GLY A 218 -11.98 4.39 -2.75
CA GLY A 218 -13.36 3.94 -2.69
C GLY A 218 -14.36 4.82 -3.45
N GLY A 219 -15.33 4.17 -4.11
CA GLY A 219 -16.45 4.82 -4.78
C GLY A 219 -16.16 5.32 -6.19
N ARG A 220 -16.96 6.24 -6.69
CA ARG A 220 -16.86 6.79 -8.05
C ARG A 220 -16.04 8.08 -8.06
N HIS A 221 -14.94 8.07 -8.80
CA HIS A 221 -14.03 9.20 -8.98
C HIS A 221 -14.51 10.18 -10.05
N GLU A 222 -13.95 11.40 -10.07
CA GLU A 222 -14.26 12.45 -11.04
C GLU A 222 -14.03 12.02 -12.50
N ASN A 223 -13.07 11.13 -12.74
CA ASN A 223 -12.80 10.57 -14.08
C ASN A 223 -13.80 9.48 -14.51
N GLY A 224 -14.78 9.16 -13.66
CA GLY A 224 -15.79 8.14 -13.90
C GLY A 224 -15.42 6.72 -13.47
N ARG A 225 -14.16 6.47 -13.12
CA ARG A 225 -13.70 5.17 -12.60
C ARG A 225 -14.36 4.85 -11.27
N GLU A 226 -14.75 3.60 -11.08
CA GLU A 226 -15.24 3.09 -9.79
C GLU A 226 -14.18 2.19 -9.14
N THR A 227 -13.86 2.48 -7.88
CA THR A 227 -12.97 1.67 -7.06
C THR A 227 -13.72 1.03 -5.90
N TYR A 228 -13.19 -0.09 -5.43
CA TYR A 228 -13.91 -0.99 -4.53
C TYR A 228 -14.05 -0.46 -3.10
N GLY A 229 -13.08 0.33 -2.62
CA GLY A 229 -12.99 0.73 -1.21
C GLY A 229 -12.61 -0.44 -0.32
N HIS A 230 -13.31 -0.58 0.80
CA HIS A 230 -13.11 -1.65 1.77
C HIS A 230 -11.66 -1.72 2.26
N SER A 231 -11.11 -0.56 2.69
CA SER A 231 -9.83 -0.57 3.40
C SER A 231 -9.92 -1.54 4.56
N LEU A 232 -8.90 -2.39 4.76
CA LEU A 232 -8.98 -3.43 5.77
C LEU A 232 -7.64 -3.68 6.47
N ILE A 233 -7.72 -4.10 7.72
CA ILE A 233 -6.60 -4.53 8.55
C ILE A 233 -6.81 -6.01 8.82
N VAL A 234 -5.81 -6.84 8.46
CA VAL A 234 -5.89 -8.30 8.61
C VAL A 234 -4.79 -8.78 9.54
N ALA A 235 -5.14 -9.60 10.51
CA ALA A 235 -4.19 -10.24 11.43
C ALA A 235 -3.41 -11.39 10.74
N PRO A 236 -2.27 -11.85 11.30
CA PRO A 236 -1.51 -12.99 10.79
C PRO A 236 -2.32 -14.28 10.62
N THR A 237 -3.40 -14.42 11.39
CA THR A 237 -4.36 -15.55 11.31
C THR A 237 -5.29 -15.48 10.11
N GLY A 238 -5.33 -14.35 9.40
CA GLY A 238 -6.31 -14.06 8.35
C GLY A 238 -7.62 -13.49 8.86
N GLU A 239 -7.75 -13.21 10.15
CA GLU A 239 -8.90 -12.51 10.73
C GLU A 239 -8.89 -11.05 10.28
N ILE A 240 -10.07 -10.53 9.90
CA ILE A 240 -10.25 -9.11 9.60
C ILE A 240 -10.45 -8.38 10.94
N VAL A 241 -9.44 -7.60 11.32
CA VAL A 241 -9.45 -6.82 12.58
C VAL A 241 -10.36 -5.61 12.46
N ALA A 242 -10.33 -4.95 11.29
CA ALA A 242 -11.17 -3.80 10.99
C ALA A 242 -11.35 -3.67 9.47
N GLU A 243 -12.50 -3.15 9.06
CA GLU A 243 -12.87 -2.93 7.67
C GLU A 243 -13.69 -1.65 7.51
N ALA A 244 -13.40 -0.87 6.47
CA ALA A 244 -14.21 0.29 6.06
C ALA A 244 -15.25 -0.11 5.01
N GLY A 245 -16.21 0.79 4.73
CA GLY A 245 -17.12 0.68 3.58
C GLY A 245 -16.51 1.23 2.30
N ILE A 246 -17.29 2.01 1.53
CA ILE A 246 -16.87 2.61 0.27
C ILE A 246 -16.57 4.12 0.37
N GLU A 247 -17.00 4.76 1.45
CA GLU A 247 -16.87 6.20 1.62
C GLU A 247 -15.48 6.59 2.16
N PRO A 248 -14.97 7.78 1.80
CA PRO A 248 -13.74 8.31 2.40
C PRO A 248 -13.83 8.43 3.93
N GLY A 249 -12.72 8.18 4.60
CA GLY A 249 -12.66 8.27 6.06
C GLY A 249 -11.42 7.60 6.64
N VAL A 250 -11.36 7.55 7.97
CA VAL A 250 -10.28 6.96 8.74
C VAL A 250 -10.73 5.61 9.32
N LEU A 251 -9.99 4.55 9.05
CA LEU A 251 -10.14 3.24 9.67
C LEU A 251 -8.98 3.02 10.64
N SER A 252 -9.25 2.96 11.93
CA SER A 252 -8.22 2.78 12.95
C SER A 252 -8.34 1.43 13.65
N ALA A 253 -7.20 0.88 14.07
CA ALA A 253 -7.14 -0.29 14.93
C ALA A 253 -5.93 -0.23 15.86
N HIS A 254 -6.08 -0.92 16.99
CA HIS A 254 -4.98 -1.24 17.90
C HIS A 254 -4.55 -2.68 17.63
N ILE A 255 -3.32 -2.90 17.20
CA ILE A 255 -2.80 -4.23 16.85
C ILE A 255 -1.69 -4.65 17.81
N ASP A 256 -1.66 -5.93 18.19
CA ASP A 256 -0.60 -6.53 19.00
C ASP A 256 0.37 -7.29 18.10
N LEU A 257 1.57 -6.74 17.93
CA LEU A 257 2.61 -7.31 17.07
C LEU A 257 3.21 -8.61 17.61
N SER A 258 2.98 -8.96 18.88
CA SER A 258 3.39 -10.28 19.41
C SER A 258 2.67 -11.44 18.72
N CYS A 259 1.47 -11.18 18.14
CA CYS A 259 0.73 -12.15 17.34
C CYS A 259 1.53 -12.68 16.15
N VAL A 260 2.45 -11.87 15.59
CA VAL A 260 3.31 -12.28 14.46
C VAL A 260 4.25 -13.41 14.88
N ASP A 261 4.97 -13.22 15.98
CA ASP A 261 5.92 -14.21 16.48
C ASP A 261 5.19 -15.47 16.96
N ASP A 262 4.04 -15.31 17.61
CA ASP A 262 3.22 -16.42 18.07
C ASP A 262 2.70 -17.26 16.92
N PHE A 263 2.19 -16.61 15.86
CA PHE A 263 1.71 -17.29 14.67
C PHE A 263 2.84 -18.01 13.94
N ARG A 264 3.97 -17.34 13.70
CA ARG A 264 5.13 -17.91 13.00
C ARG A 264 5.77 -19.06 13.77
N ARG A 265 5.72 -19.05 15.11
CA ARG A 265 6.18 -20.17 15.94
C ARG A 265 5.27 -21.38 15.78
N LYS A 266 3.94 -21.18 15.71
CA LYS A 266 2.96 -22.26 15.52
C LYS A 266 2.99 -22.82 14.11
N ILE A 267 3.15 -21.96 13.10
CA ILE A 267 3.16 -22.32 11.67
C ILE A 267 4.39 -21.69 11.01
N PRO A 268 5.58 -22.31 11.15
CA PRO A 268 6.84 -21.73 10.68
C PRO A 268 7.06 -21.91 9.17
N SER A 269 6.02 -21.69 8.35
CA SER A 269 6.02 -21.92 6.91
C SER A 269 7.12 -21.13 6.16
N LEU A 270 7.52 -19.95 6.68
CA LEU A 270 8.58 -19.14 6.07
C LEU A 270 9.96 -19.79 6.07
N THR A 271 10.20 -20.78 6.97
CA THR A 271 11.46 -21.53 7.08
C THR A 271 11.38 -22.91 6.46
N HIS A 272 10.21 -23.32 5.96
CA HIS A 272 9.97 -24.65 5.40
C HIS A 272 10.06 -24.68 3.86
N ASP A 273 10.64 -23.65 3.25
CA ASP A 273 10.85 -23.66 1.80
C ASP A 273 11.70 -24.85 1.37
N ARG A 274 11.29 -25.45 0.26
CA ARG A 274 12.01 -26.52 -0.42
C ARG A 274 12.26 -26.14 -1.87
N ASN A 275 13.46 -26.43 -2.34
CA ASN A 275 13.70 -26.40 -3.77
C ASN A 275 12.95 -27.56 -4.42
N PHE A 276 12.35 -27.30 -5.56
CA PHE A 276 11.68 -28.31 -6.39
C PHE A 276 11.91 -27.95 -7.85
N ASP A 277 11.96 -29.00 -8.68
CA ASP A 277 12.08 -28.79 -10.10
C ASP A 277 10.79 -28.19 -10.69
N GLY A 278 10.94 -27.38 -11.72
CA GLY A 278 9.80 -26.87 -12.46
C GLY A 278 9.01 -28.02 -13.12
N PRO A 279 7.78 -27.77 -13.62
CA PRO A 279 7.06 -28.77 -14.37
C PRO A 279 7.92 -29.21 -15.57
N GLY A 280 8.12 -30.52 -15.71
CA GLY A 280 8.88 -31.12 -16.82
C GLY A 280 8.37 -30.64 -18.18
N PRO A 281 9.11 -30.89 -19.27
CA PRO A 281 8.69 -30.53 -20.60
C PRO A 281 7.30 -31.11 -20.86
N LYS A 282 6.38 -30.28 -21.38
CA LYS A 282 5.07 -30.78 -21.81
C LYS A 282 5.32 -31.94 -22.77
N ALA A 283 4.82 -33.14 -22.42
CA ALA A 283 4.81 -34.24 -23.36
C ALA A 283 4.14 -33.69 -24.64
N THR A 284 4.92 -33.62 -25.70
CA THR A 284 4.40 -33.32 -27.04
C THR A 284 3.40 -34.40 -27.35
N GLN A 285 2.10 -34.06 -27.35
CA GLN A 285 1.04 -34.92 -27.91
C GLN A 285 1.15 -34.97 -29.42
#